data_2536870323a170d6ac80878a067c9c8e
#
_entry.id   2536870323a170d6ac80878a067c9c8e
#
_cell.length_a   1.000
_cell.length_b   1.000
_cell.length_c   1.000
_cell.angle_alpha   90.00
_cell.angle_beta   90.00
_cell.angle_gamma   90.00
#
_symmetry.space_group_name_H-M   'P 1'
#
loop_
_entity.id
_entity.type
_entity.pdbx_description
1 polymer ?
#
loop_
_entity_poly.entity_id
_entity_poly.type
_entity_poly.pdbx_seq_one_letter_code
_entity_poly.pdbx_strand_id
1 'polypeptide(L)'
;MEINEKNKKKEQQALIIRKYQQYLKLEKSLSPNTLDAYLTDLDKLMSFLTLEGIDVLEVCLSDLQRFAAGLHDIGIHPRSQARILSGIKSFFRFLIMADYLEADPSELLEGPKIGLKLPEVLTVEEIDNIISSVDRSKAEGQRNRAILETLYSCGLRVSELVSLKLSDLYFDEGFIKVEGKGSKQRLVPISPRAINEIKLYFLDRNRIEAVSYTHLRAHETGRNL
;
A
#
# COMPACT_ATOMS: atom_id res chain seq x y z
N MET A 1 -5.32 18.57 -40.12
CA MET A 1 -4.42 19.25 -39.18
C MET A 1 -4.72 18.89 -37.73
N GLU A 2 -5.96 18.98 -37.26
CA GLU A 2 -6.36 18.69 -35.84
C GLU A 2 -6.04 17.29 -35.31
N ILE A 3 -6.13 16.24 -36.14
CA ILE A 3 -5.83 14.85 -35.71
C ILE A 3 -4.33 14.69 -35.38
N ASN A 4 -3.47 15.37 -36.13
CA ASN A 4 -2.03 15.29 -35.94
C ASN A 4 -1.58 16.05 -34.66
N GLU A 5 -2.24 17.17 -34.33
CA GLU A 5 -1.99 17.94 -33.11
C GLU A 5 -2.46 17.18 -31.86
N LYS A 6 -3.64 16.56 -31.90
CA LYS A 6 -4.15 15.70 -30.79
C LYS A 6 -3.21 14.51 -30.52
N ASN A 7 -2.67 13.90 -31.55
CA ASN A 7 -1.74 12.79 -31.37
C ASN A 7 -0.41 13.28 -30.75
N LYS A 8 0.10 14.40 -31.18
CA LYS A 8 1.33 15.01 -30.65
C LYS A 8 1.18 15.40 -29.17
N LYS A 9 0.04 15.97 -28.77
CA LYS A 9 -0.28 16.29 -27.36
C LYS A 9 -0.35 15.03 -26.49
N LYS A 10 -0.98 13.95 -26.97
CA LYS A 10 -1.02 12.66 -26.25
C LYS A 10 0.37 12.04 -26.08
N GLU A 11 1.20 12.08 -27.10
CA GLU A 11 2.59 11.59 -27.01
C GLU A 11 3.42 12.38 -26.01
N GLN A 12 3.28 13.70 -26.01
CA GLN A 12 3.93 14.58 -25.05
C GLN A 12 3.47 14.29 -23.61
N GLN A 13 2.17 14.14 -23.38
CA GLN A 13 1.61 13.80 -22.09
C GLN A 13 2.13 12.43 -21.59
N ALA A 14 2.16 11.41 -22.46
CA ALA A 14 2.70 10.11 -22.12
C ALA A 14 4.20 10.16 -21.75
N LEU A 15 4.98 11.00 -22.45
CA LEU A 15 6.38 11.23 -22.14
C LEU A 15 6.57 11.89 -20.76
N ILE A 16 5.74 12.89 -20.44
CA ILE A 16 5.77 13.58 -19.14
C ILE A 16 5.47 12.58 -18.00
N ILE A 17 4.41 11.77 -18.14
CA ILE A 17 4.04 10.76 -17.14
C ILE A 17 5.19 9.75 -16.94
N ARG A 18 5.82 9.30 -18.02
CA ARG A 18 6.97 8.38 -17.95
C ARG A 18 8.16 9.00 -17.22
N LYS A 19 8.47 10.27 -17.48
CA LYS A 19 9.54 10.99 -16.76
C LYS A 19 9.19 11.17 -15.28
N TYR A 20 7.94 11.49 -14.96
CA TYR A 20 7.49 11.56 -13.57
C TYR A 20 7.63 10.20 -12.83
N GLN A 21 7.26 9.11 -13.49
CA GLN A 21 7.47 7.76 -12.94
C GLN A 21 8.95 7.48 -12.66
N GLN A 22 9.84 7.85 -13.57
CA GLN A 22 11.29 7.72 -13.38
C GLN A 22 11.78 8.56 -12.21
N TYR A 23 11.34 9.82 -12.10
CA TYR A 23 11.64 10.72 -10.99
C TYR A 23 11.21 10.12 -9.64
N LEU A 24 9.98 9.63 -9.53
CA LEU A 24 9.48 8.99 -8.31
C LEU A 24 10.30 7.76 -7.92
N LYS A 25 10.71 6.97 -8.90
CA LYS A 25 11.45 5.72 -8.69
C LYS A 25 12.93 5.97 -8.35
N LEU A 26 13.59 6.82 -9.10
CA LEU A 26 15.05 6.98 -9.06
C LEU A 26 15.48 8.09 -8.09
N GLU A 27 14.83 9.25 -8.13
CA GLU A 27 15.23 10.39 -7.30
C GLU A 27 14.55 10.38 -5.93
N LYS A 28 13.26 10.04 -5.88
CA LYS A 28 12.52 9.93 -4.61
C LYS A 28 12.65 8.56 -3.95
N SER A 29 13.18 7.57 -4.65
CA SER A 29 13.38 6.20 -4.13
C SER A 29 12.12 5.64 -3.46
N LEU A 30 10.94 5.90 -4.04
CA LEU A 30 9.67 5.46 -3.47
C LEU A 30 9.51 3.95 -3.60
N SER A 31 8.83 3.36 -2.60
CA SER A 31 8.45 1.94 -2.68
C SER A 31 7.50 1.68 -3.84
N PRO A 32 7.48 0.46 -4.43
CA PRO A 32 6.57 0.10 -5.52
C PRO A 32 5.11 0.45 -5.21
N ASN A 33 4.62 0.11 -4.02
CA ASN A 33 3.25 0.42 -3.62
C ASN A 33 2.96 1.93 -3.57
N THR A 34 3.95 2.74 -3.17
CA THR A 34 3.80 4.20 -3.15
C THR A 34 3.79 4.74 -4.57
N LEU A 35 4.67 4.24 -5.44
CA LEU A 35 4.73 4.60 -6.85
C LEU A 35 3.38 4.32 -7.53
N ASP A 36 2.84 3.11 -7.38
CA ASP A 36 1.56 2.70 -7.95
C ASP A 36 0.40 3.57 -7.45
N ALA A 37 0.41 3.93 -6.16
CA ALA A 37 -0.59 4.84 -5.60
C ALA A 37 -0.54 6.23 -6.26
N TYR A 38 0.65 6.81 -6.42
CA TYR A 38 0.82 8.12 -7.08
C TYR A 38 0.41 8.08 -8.56
N LEU A 39 0.76 7.02 -9.29
CA LEU A 39 0.35 6.85 -10.69
C LEU A 39 -1.17 6.68 -10.81
N THR A 40 -1.78 5.86 -9.96
CA THR A 40 -3.24 5.68 -9.92
C THR A 40 -3.97 7.00 -9.61
N ASP A 41 -3.40 7.84 -8.74
CA ASP A 41 -3.99 9.16 -8.44
C ASP A 41 -3.84 10.12 -9.61
N LEU A 42 -2.70 10.08 -10.29
CA LEU A 42 -2.47 10.85 -11.52
C LEU A 42 -3.43 10.44 -12.64
N ASP A 43 -3.66 9.13 -12.83
CA ASP A 43 -4.60 8.63 -13.84
C ASP A 43 -6.03 9.17 -13.65
N LYS A 44 -6.46 9.36 -12.39
CA LYS A 44 -7.78 9.99 -12.10
C LYS A 44 -7.81 11.44 -12.59
N LEU A 45 -6.73 12.20 -12.33
CA LEU A 45 -6.65 13.58 -12.83
C LEU A 45 -6.61 13.60 -14.35
N MET A 46 -5.79 12.76 -15.00
CA MET A 46 -5.67 12.70 -16.46
C MET A 46 -7.00 12.32 -17.13
N SER A 47 -7.76 11.42 -16.52
CA SER A 47 -9.10 11.05 -16.99
C SER A 47 -10.06 12.24 -16.91
N PHE A 48 -10.07 12.98 -15.81
CA PHE A 48 -10.85 14.19 -15.64
C PHE A 48 -10.46 15.25 -16.69
N LEU A 49 -9.19 15.57 -16.83
CA LEU A 49 -8.69 16.56 -17.79
C LEU A 49 -9.03 16.17 -19.23
N THR A 50 -8.98 14.89 -19.57
CA THR A 50 -9.36 14.37 -20.89
C THR A 50 -10.86 14.60 -21.16
N LEU A 51 -11.72 14.36 -20.18
CA LEU A 51 -13.18 14.58 -20.29
C LEU A 51 -13.51 16.07 -20.45
N GLU A 52 -12.82 16.94 -19.72
CA GLU A 52 -12.99 18.39 -19.80
C GLU A 52 -12.29 19.02 -21.03
N GLY A 53 -11.46 18.26 -21.76
CA GLY A 53 -10.70 18.76 -22.91
C GLY A 53 -9.58 19.72 -22.53
N ILE A 54 -9.05 19.63 -21.30
CA ILE A 54 -8.02 20.52 -20.74
C ILE A 54 -6.63 19.86 -20.94
N ASP A 55 -5.66 20.64 -21.42
CA ASP A 55 -4.27 20.19 -21.48
C ASP A 55 -3.65 20.25 -20.07
N VAL A 56 -2.86 19.24 -19.72
CA VAL A 56 -2.22 19.15 -18.40
C VAL A 56 -1.26 20.31 -18.11
N LEU A 57 -0.70 20.93 -19.14
CA LEU A 57 0.18 22.09 -19.03
C LEU A 57 -0.59 23.42 -18.97
N GLU A 58 -1.90 23.41 -19.23
CA GLU A 58 -2.76 24.59 -19.20
C GLU A 58 -3.70 24.59 -17.97
N VAL A 59 -3.54 23.60 -17.07
CA VAL A 59 -4.37 23.44 -15.87
C VAL A 59 -4.21 24.63 -14.94
N CYS A 60 -5.35 25.16 -14.46
CA CYS A 60 -5.39 26.21 -13.47
C CYS A 60 -5.99 25.72 -12.13
N LEU A 61 -5.91 26.55 -11.09
CA LEU A 61 -6.43 26.21 -9.76
C LEU A 61 -7.93 25.85 -9.79
N SER A 62 -8.75 26.56 -10.58
CA SER A 62 -10.18 26.28 -10.68
C SER A 62 -10.50 24.90 -11.25
N ASP A 63 -9.66 24.39 -12.15
CA ASP A 63 -9.81 23.04 -12.71
C ASP A 63 -9.53 21.99 -11.65
N LEU A 64 -8.47 22.19 -10.85
CA LEU A 64 -8.13 21.30 -9.73
C LEU A 64 -9.18 21.35 -8.62
N GLN A 65 -9.81 22.49 -8.38
CA GLN A 65 -10.93 22.61 -7.44
C GLN A 65 -12.17 21.86 -7.95
N ARG A 66 -12.50 21.94 -9.25
CA ARG A 66 -13.55 21.12 -9.87
C ARG A 66 -13.26 19.64 -9.79
N PHE A 67 -12.01 19.24 -10.05
CA PHE A 67 -11.57 17.86 -9.86
C PHE A 67 -11.76 17.39 -8.41
N ALA A 68 -11.35 18.20 -7.43
CA ALA A 68 -11.51 17.88 -6.01
C ALA A 68 -12.98 17.78 -5.60
N ALA A 69 -13.86 18.65 -6.11
CA ALA A 69 -15.31 18.57 -5.92
C ALA A 69 -15.88 17.27 -6.52
N GLY A 70 -15.48 16.92 -7.75
CA GLY A 70 -15.87 15.67 -8.38
C GLY A 70 -15.48 14.42 -7.59
N LEU A 71 -14.30 14.40 -6.95
CA LEU A 71 -13.91 13.30 -6.06
C LEU A 71 -14.84 13.19 -4.84
N HIS A 72 -15.32 14.31 -4.31
CA HIS A 72 -16.28 14.34 -3.22
C HIS A 72 -17.65 13.82 -3.67
N ASP A 73 -18.14 14.27 -4.83
CA ASP A 73 -19.46 13.93 -5.35
C ASP A 73 -19.61 12.43 -5.67
N ILE A 74 -18.53 11.78 -6.10
CA ILE A 74 -18.51 10.32 -6.29
C ILE A 74 -18.28 9.54 -4.98
N GLY A 75 -18.29 10.21 -3.82
CA GLY A 75 -18.24 9.59 -2.50
C GLY A 75 -16.86 9.12 -2.04
N ILE A 76 -15.78 9.67 -2.58
CA ILE A 76 -14.42 9.32 -2.11
C ILE A 76 -14.24 9.86 -0.69
N HIS A 77 -13.86 8.96 0.23
CA HIS A 77 -13.64 9.32 1.63
C HIS A 77 -12.60 10.45 1.79
N PRO A 78 -12.80 11.44 2.68
CA PRO A 78 -11.94 12.63 2.82
C PRO A 78 -10.44 12.33 2.98
N ARG A 79 -10.06 11.29 3.73
CA ARG A 79 -8.65 10.86 3.86
C ARG A 79 -8.05 10.40 2.53
N SER A 80 -8.84 9.68 1.72
CA SER A 80 -8.41 9.23 0.40
C SER A 80 -8.31 10.41 -0.56
N GLN A 81 -9.25 11.36 -0.51
CA GLN A 81 -9.22 12.59 -1.29
C GLN A 81 -7.97 13.42 -0.95
N ALA A 82 -7.66 13.63 0.33
CA ALA A 82 -6.44 14.34 0.75
C ALA A 82 -5.17 13.67 0.23
N ARG A 83 -5.12 12.32 0.23
CA ARG A 83 -4.00 11.56 -0.32
C ARG A 83 -3.87 11.77 -1.83
N ILE A 84 -4.98 11.69 -2.58
CA ILE A 84 -5.02 11.94 -4.03
C ILE A 84 -4.50 13.34 -4.33
N LEU A 85 -5.01 14.36 -3.66
CA LEU A 85 -4.57 15.75 -3.87
C LEU A 85 -3.08 15.94 -3.53
N SER A 86 -2.56 15.24 -2.52
CA SER A 86 -1.13 15.23 -2.21
C SER A 86 -0.29 14.61 -3.34
N GLY A 87 -0.76 13.53 -3.97
CA GLY A 87 -0.13 12.93 -5.14
C GLY A 87 -0.10 13.88 -6.34
N ILE A 88 -1.21 14.58 -6.58
CA ILE A 88 -1.31 15.59 -7.65
C ILE A 88 -0.37 16.77 -7.41
N LYS A 89 -0.29 17.29 -6.19
CA LYS A 89 0.70 18.33 -5.82
C LYS A 89 2.13 17.86 -6.07
N SER A 90 2.44 16.59 -5.82
CA SER A 90 3.76 16.03 -6.14
C SER A 90 4.04 16.03 -7.64
N PHE A 91 3.03 15.77 -8.47
CA PHE A 91 3.15 15.81 -9.92
C PHE A 91 3.41 17.23 -10.44
N PHE A 92 2.63 18.23 -9.99
CA PHE A 92 2.84 19.61 -10.41
C PHE A 92 4.20 20.18 -9.96
N ARG A 93 4.67 19.83 -8.76
CA ARG A 93 6.04 20.16 -8.32
C ARG A 93 7.09 19.54 -9.23
N PHE A 94 6.90 18.32 -9.71
CA PHE A 94 7.77 17.72 -10.70
C PHE A 94 7.74 18.51 -12.01
N LEU A 95 6.58 18.97 -12.49
CA LEU A 95 6.46 19.77 -13.72
C LEU A 95 7.22 21.11 -13.61
N ILE A 96 7.17 21.78 -12.45
CA ILE A 96 7.99 22.96 -12.18
C ILE A 96 9.48 22.63 -12.21
N MET A 97 9.88 21.58 -11.47
CA MET A 97 11.29 21.19 -11.37
C MET A 97 11.89 20.78 -12.73
N ALA A 98 11.06 20.25 -13.62
CA ALA A 98 11.46 19.80 -14.95
C ALA A 98 11.21 20.87 -16.05
N ASP A 99 10.98 22.12 -15.65
CA ASP A 99 10.77 23.29 -16.52
C ASP A 99 9.62 23.13 -17.54
N TYR A 100 8.58 22.35 -17.18
CA TYR A 100 7.35 22.26 -17.97
C TYR A 100 6.35 23.36 -17.64
N LEU A 101 6.38 23.91 -16.43
CA LEU A 101 5.52 24.99 -15.95
C LEU A 101 6.34 26.04 -15.22
N GLU A 102 5.91 27.30 -15.29
CA GLU A 102 6.52 28.43 -14.58
C GLU A 102 5.96 28.61 -13.16
N ALA A 103 4.68 28.22 -12.94
CA ALA A 103 4.00 28.33 -11.66
C ALA A 103 3.21 27.05 -11.33
N ASP A 104 3.14 26.69 -10.05
CA ASP A 104 2.41 25.50 -9.58
C ASP A 104 0.90 25.81 -9.41
N PRO A 105 0.01 25.31 -10.30
CA PRO A 105 -1.43 25.55 -10.19
C PRO A 105 -2.04 24.88 -8.95
N SER A 106 -1.33 23.94 -8.33
CA SER A 106 -1.82 23.22 -7.15
C SER A 106 -1.36 23.84 -5.82
N GLU A 107 -0.58 24.92 -5.83
CA GLU A 107 -0.02 25.50 -4.62
C GLU A 107 -1.13 25.87 -3.62
N LEU A 108 -2.16 26.59 -4.07
CA LEU A 108 -3.32 27.02 -3.26
C LEU A 108 -4.47 26.02 -3.20
N LEU A 109 -4.28 24.81 -3.75
CA LEU A 109 -5.31 23.77 -3.69
C LEU A 109 -5.45 23.25 -2.25
N GLU A 110 -6.60 23.48 -1.65
CA GLU A 110 -6.91 22.99 -0.30
C GLU A 110 -7.48 21.57 -0.34
N GLY A 111 -7.06 20.75 0.62
CA GLY A 111 -7.64 19.43 0.84
C GLY A 111 -8.84 19.46 1.79
N PRO A 112 -9.62 18.38 1.85
CA PRO A 112 -10.74 18.28 2.78
C PRO A 112 -10.25 18.32 4.23
N LYS A 113 -11.02 18.96 5.12
CA LYS A 113 -10.78 18.93 6.56
C LYS A 113 -11.01 17.50 7.08
N ILE A 114 -9.98 16.89 7.63
CA ILE A 114 -10.04 15.53 8.18
C ILE A 114 -10.16 15.65 9.69
N GLY A 115 -11.30 15.22 10.23
CA GLY A 115 -11.47 15.11 11.69
C GLY A 115 -10.55 14.03 12.28
N LEU A 116 -10.07 14.26 13.49
CA LEU A 116 -9.35 13.25 14.26
C LEU A 116 -10.36 12.20 14.75
N LYS A 117 -10.37 11.01 14.13
CA LYS A 117 -11.13 9.87 14.65
C LYS A 117 -10.16 9.02 15.47
N LEU A 118 -10.45 8.88 16.78
CA LEU A 118 -9.71 7.95 17.63
C LEU A 118 -9.96 6.52 17.14
N PRO A 119 -8.93 5.67 17.09
CA PRO A 119 -9.10 4.28 16.71
C PRO A 119 -9.91 3.54 17.77
N GLU A 120 -10.83 2.68 17.33
CA GLU A 120 -11.45 1.69 18.19
C GLU A 120 -10.42 0.58 18.42
N VAL A 121 -10.25 0.18 19.67
CA VAL A 121 -9.31 -0.87 20.07
C VAL A 121 -10.09 -2.05 20.63
N LEU A 122 -9.65 -3.26 20.32
CA LEU A 122 -10.19 -4.48 20.89
C LEU A 122 -9.63 -4.67 22.31
N THR A 123 -10.46 -5.16 23.21
CA THR A 123 -10.03 -5.63 24.54
C THR A 123 -9.27 -6.95 24.42
N VAL A 124 -8.54 -7.33 25.46
CA VAL A 124 -7.84 -8.62 25.51
C VAL A 124 -8.84 -9.78 25.36
N GLU A 125 -10.00 -9.68 26.02
CA GLU A 125 -11.06 -10.70 25.97
C GLU A 125 -11.64 -10.86 24.55
N GLU A 126 -11.86 -9.75 23.84
CA GLU A 126 -12.32 -9.79 22.44
C GLU A 126 -11.29 -10.44 21.53
N ILE A 127 -10.01 -10.15 21.72
CA ILE A 127 -8.92 -10.77 20.95
C ILE A 127 -8.85 -12.27 21.24
N ASP A 128 -8.92 -12.67 22.51
CA ASP A 128 -8.93 -14.07 22.89
C ASP A 128 -10.14 -14.82 22.32
N ASN A 129 -11.31 -14.19 22.27
CA ASN A 129 -12.51 -14.74 21.66
C ASN A 129 -12.33 -14.92 20.14
N ILE A 130 -11.76 -13.93 19.45
CA ILE A 130 -11.46 -14.01 18.00
C ILE A 130 -10.50 -15.18 17.74
N ILE A 131 -9.41 -15.27 18.48
CA ILE A 131 -8.43 -16.35 18.30
C ILE A 131 -9.03 -17.71 18.61
N SER A 132 -9.87 -17.79 19.62
CA SER A 132 -10.53 -19.03 20.04
C SER A 132 -11.62 -19.48 19.06
N SER A 133 -12.22 -18.56 18.30
CA SER A 133 -13.23 -18.88 17.28
C SER A 133 -12.67 -19.57 16.03
N VAL A 134 -11.33 -19.61 15.88
CA VAL A 134 -10.71 -20.28 14.74
C VAL A 134 -10.96 -21.79 14.80
N ASP A 135 -11.63 -22.31 13.78
CA ASP A 135 -11.93 -23.74 13.65
C ASP A 135 -10.66 -24.52 13.28
N ARG A 136 -10.13 -25.23 14.28
CA ARG A 136 -8.89 -26.04 14.16
C ARG A 136 -9.10 -27.37 13.44
N SER A 137 -10.34 -27.75 13.14
CA SER A 137 -10.60 -28.94 12.33
C SER A 137 -10.31 -28.74 10.84
N LYS A 138 -10.23 -27.49 10.40
CA LYS A 138 -9.90 -27.15 9.02
C LYS A 138 -8.38 -27.20 8.77
N ALA A 139 -7.98 -27.54 7.56
CA ALA A 139 -6.58 -27.66 7.17
C ALA A 139 -5.74 -26.38 7.44
N GLU A 140 -6.36 -25.20 7.28
CA GLU A 140 -5.75 -23.90 7.54
C GLU A 140 -5.95 -23.39 8.98
N GLY A 141 -6.71 -24.09 9.81
CA GLY A 141 -7.12 -23.63 11.14
C GLY A 141 -5.93 -23.33 12.05
N GLN A 142 -4.99 -24.26 12.16
CA GLN A 142 -3.81 -24.07 13.00
C GLN A 142 -2.91 -22.94 12.48
N ARG A 143 -2.74 -22.81 11.16
CA ARG A 143 -2.03 -21.68 10.52
C ARG A 143 -2.67 -20.35 10.89
N ASN A 144 -4.00 -20.24 10.72
CA ASN A 144 -4.73 -19.00 10.97
C ASN A 144 -4.64 -18.59 12.46
N ARG A 145 -4.66 -19.55 13.36
CA ARG A 145 -4.47 -19.31 14.79
C ARG A 145 -3.05 -18.80 15.08
N ALA A 146 -2.01 -19.44 14.53
CA ALA A 146 -0.63 -19.00 14.68
C ALA A 146 -0.43 -17.58 14.14
N ILE A 147 -1.06 -17.23 13.00
CA ILE A 147 -1.05 -15.87 12.43
C ILE A 147 -1.63 -14.87 13.43
N LEU A 148 -2.83 -15.10 13.95
CA LEU A 148 -3.51 -14.17 14.86
C LEU A 148 -2.72 -13.98 16.16
N GLU A 149 -2.24 -15.08 16.76
CA GLU A 149 -1.42 -15.03 17.98
C GLU A 149 -0.11 -14.25 17.74
N THR A 150 0.54 -14.43 16.60
CA THR A 150 1.78 -13.72 16.26
C THR A 150 1.51 -12.24 16.03
N LEU A 151 0.44 -11.88 15.31
CA LEU A 151 0.06 -10.49 15.10
C LEU A 151 -0.19 -9.77 16.42
N TYR A 152 -0.95 -10.40 17.32
CA TYR A 152 -1.27 -9.84 18.62
C TYR A 152 -0.05 -9.74 19.53
N SER A 153 0.74 -10.82 19.63
CA SER A 153 1.90 -10.89 20.49
C SER A 153 3.00 -9.88 20.11
N CYS A 154 3.24 -9.75 18.80
CA CYS A 154 4.39 -8.98 18.28
C CYS A 154 4.02 -7.62 17.71
N GLY A 155 2.73 -7.29 17.57
CA GLY A 155 2.28 -6.03 16.96
C GLY A 155 2.78 -5.85 15.53
N LEU A 156 2.86 -6.93 14.75
CA LEU A 156 3.37 -6.88 13.39
C LEU A 156 2.34 -6.28 12.42
N ARG A 157 2.87 -5.65 11.36
CA ARG A 157 2.05 -5.38 10.17
C ARG A 157 1.84 -6.69 9.41
N VAL A 158 0.70 -6.82 8.71
CA VAL A 158 0.41 -8.00 7.88
C VAL A 158 1.54 -8.30 6.91
N SER A 159 2.10 -7.28 6.23
CA SER A 159 3.23 -7.44 5.31
C SER A 159 4.50 -7.97 5.99
N GLU A 160 4.75 -7.57 7.23
CA GLU A 160 5.89 -8.05 8.03
C GLU A 160 5.71 -9.52 8.41
N LEU A 161 4.48 -9.91 8.81
CA LEU A 161 4.17 -11.29 9.14
C LEU A 161 4.35 -12.22 7.93
N VAL A 162 3.77 -11.87 6.78
CA VAL A 162 3.82 -12.73 5.58
C VAL A 162 5.22 -12.82 4.95
N SER A 163 6.10 -11.87 5.26
CA SER A 163 7.51 -11.90 4.84
C SER A 163 8.45 -12.55 5.84
N LEU A 164 7.95 -12.97 7.01
CA LEU A 164 8.74 -13.55 8.07
C LEU A 164 9.30 -14.93 7.64
N LYS A 165 10.61 -15.14 7.84
CA LYS A 165 11.31 -16.36 7.45
C LYS A 165 11.60 -17.21 8.68
N LEU A 166 11.73 -18.53 8.49
CA LEU A 166 12.13 -19.44 9.58
C LEU A 166 13.47 -19.05 10.21
N SER A 167 14.40 -18.50 9.42
CA SER A 167 15.70 -18.01 9.88
C SER A 167 15.61 -16.75 10.75
N ASP A 168 14.44 -16.12 10.84
CA ASP A 168 14.22 -14.91 11.62
C ASP A 168 13.54 -15.21 12.98
N LEU A 169 13.32 -16.49 13.29
CA LEU A 169 12.66 -16.96 14.51
C LEU A 169 13.70 -17.43 15.53
N TYR A 170 13.86 -16.68 16.61
CA TYR A 170 14.78 -16.96 17.71
C TYR A 170 13.96 -17.32 18.95
N PHE A 171 13.32 -18.49 18.92
CA PHE A 171 12.35 -18.91 19.95
C PHE A 171 12.99 -19.20 21.29
N ASP A 172 14.21 -19.67 21.32
CA ASP A 172 14.92 -19.96 22.56
C ASP A 172 15.31 -18.67 23.30
N GLU A 173 15.54 -17.60 22.53
CA GLU A 173 15.84 -16.26 23.05
C GLU A 173 14.58 -15.41 23.26
N GLY A 174 13.42 -15.89 22.81
CA GLY A 174 12.13 -15.21 22.99
C GLY A 174 11.90 -13.99 22.11
N PHE A 175 12.52 -13.93 20.92
CA PHE A 175 12.29 -12.85 19.96
C PHE A 175 12.26 -13.32 18.51
N ILE A 176 11.77 -12.45 17.64
CA ILE A 176 11.82 -12.60 16.18
C ILE A 176 12.48 -11.37 15.56
N LYS A 177 13.15 -11.57 14.41
CA LYS A 177 13.70 -10.49 13.61
C LYS A 177 12.74 -10.12 12.51
N VAL A 178 12.37 -8.84 12.44
CA VAL A 178 11.35 -8.33 11.51
C VAL A 178 11.97 -7.28 10.61
N GLU A 179 11.74 -7.39 9.32
CA GLU A 179 12.10 -6.37 8.34
C GLU A 179 10.90 -5.45 8.09
N GLY A 180 11.08 -4.17 8.42
CA GLY A 180 10.06 -3.15 8.25
C GLY A 180 10.27 -2.28 7.01
N LYS A 181 9.55 -1.17 6.95
CA LYS A 181 9.62 -0.20 5.84
C LYS A 181 11.06 0.31 5.64
N GLY A 182 11.54 0.26 4.39
CA GLY A 182 12.89 0.70 4.02
C GLY A 182 13.97 -0.29 4.41
N SER A 183 13.64 -1.59 4.46
CA SER A 183 14.56 -2.70 4.82
C SER A 183 15.23 -2.54 6.18
N LYS A 184 14.59 -1.77 7.09
CA LYS A 184 15.07 -1.62 8.46
C LYS A 184 14.68 -2.84 9.27
N GLN A 185 15.66 -3.51 9.86
CA GLN A 185 15.44 -4.66 10.72
C GLN A 185 15.27 -4.25 12.18
N ARG A 186 14.39 -4.93 12.90
CA ARG A 186 14.22 -4.80 14.35
C ARG A 186 13.96 -6.15 14.99
N LEU A 187 14.37 -6.30 16.24
CA LEU A 187 14.02 -7.43 17.08
C LEU A 187 12.71 -7.12 17.81
N VAL A 188 11.81 -8.07 17.83
CA VAL A 188 10.50 -7.97 18.47
C VAL A 188 10.33 -9.14 19.42
N PRO A 189 10.00 -8.91 20.70
CA PRO A 189 9.73 -10.00 21.63
C PRO A 189 8.48 -10.76 21.19
N ILE A 190 8.46 -12.08 21.43
CA ILE A 190 7.34 -12.96 21.11
C ILE A 190 6.92 -13.72 22.36
N SER A 191 5.61 -13.85 22.56
CA SER A 191 5.07 -14.57 23.72
C SER A 191 5.25 -16.08 23.60
N PRO A 192 5.38 -16.81 24.74
CA PRO A 192 5.41 -18.27 24.73
C PRO A 192 4.16 -18.89 24.07
N ARG A 193 3.00 -18.25 24.19
CA ARG A 193 1.75 -18.68 23.57
C ARG A 193 1.85 -18.63 22.04
N ALA A 194 2.33 -17.54 21.47
CA ALA A 194 2.55 -17.43 20.02
C ALA A 194 3.60 -18.43 19.51
N ILE A 195 4.70 -18.61 20.24
CA ILE A 195 5.73 -19.62 19.92
C ILE A 195 5.10 -21.02 19.85
N ASN A 196 4.26 -21.38 20.83
CA ASN A 196 3.59 -22.68 20.85
C ASN A 196 2.65 -22.88 19.66
N GLU A 197 1.85 -21.87 19.31
CA GLU A 197 0.95 -21.96 18.16
C GLU A 197 1.70 -22.07 16.83
N ILE A 198 2.84 -21.39 16.69
CA ILE A 198 3.71 -21.52 15.52
C ILE A 198 4.33 -22.94 15.46
N LYS A 199 4.81 -23.48 16.58
CA LYS A 199 5.34 -24.85 16.63
C LYS A 199 4.28 -25.88 16.23
N LEU A 200 3.06 -25.75 16.71
CA LEU A 200 1.94 -26.60 16.29
C LEU A 200 1.64 -26.47 14.80
N TYR A 201 1.63 -25.25 14.26
CA TYR A 201 1.47 -25.04 12.82
C TYR A 201 2.58 -25.73 12.01
N PHE A 202 3.82 -25.72 12.46
CA PHE A 202 4.90 -26.42 11.77
C PHE A 202 4.69 -27.94 11.72
N LEU A 203 4.13 -28.55 12.77
CA LEU A 203 3.76 -29.95 12.76
C LEU A 203 2.71 -30.26 11.71
N ASP A 204 1.68 -29.42 11.61
CA ASP A 204 0.61 -29.60 10.63
C ASP A 204 1.12 -29.35 9.21
N ARG A 205 1.88 -28.28 9.00
CA ARG A 205 2.49 -27.97 7.70
C ARG A 205 3.33 -29.12 7.16
N ASN A 206 4.11 -29.76 8.01
CA ASN A 206 4.98 -30.87 7.62
C ASN A 206 4.22 -32.18 7.36
N ARG A 207 2.95 -32.28 7.83
CA ARG A 207 2.05 -33.43 7.56
C ARG A 207 1.28 -33.29 6.25
N ILE A 208 1.15 -32.07 5.73
CA ILE A 208 0.55 -31.86 4.40
C ILE A 208 1.54 -32.45 3.41
N GLU A 209 1.35 -33.69 3.04
CA GLU A 209 2.04 -34.30 1.91
C GLU A 209 1.86 -33.35 0.72
N ALA A 210 2.94 -33.13 -0.02
CA ALA A 210 2.97 -32.24 -1.17
C ALA A 210 2.02 -32.74 -2.27
N VAL A 211 0.74 -32.60 -2.02
CA VAL A 211 -0.31 -32.85 -3.00
C VAL A 211 -0.26 -31.73 -4.00
N SER A 212 0.34 -32.03 -5.14
CA SER A 212 0.29 -31.23 -6.37
C SER A 212 0.91 -29.82 -6.28
N TYR A 213 2.22 -29.77 -6.38
CA TYR A 213 3.05 -28.57 -6.51
C TYR A 213 2.82 -27.72 -7.77
N THR A 214 1.78 -27.96 -8.55
CA THR A 214 1.60 -27.26 -9.83
C THR A 214 0.88 -25.92 -9.73
N HIS A 215 0.14 -25.64 -8.65
CA HIS A 215 -0.58 -24.37 -8.49
C HIS A 215 -0.16 -23.50 -7.30
N LEU A 216 0.68 -23.99 -6.41
CA LEU A 216 1.16 -23.26 -5.23
C LEU A 216 2.53 -22.56 -5.43
N ARG A 217 3.16 -22.73 -6.59
CA ARG A 217 4.47 -22.14 -6.87
C ARG A 217 4.50 -20.61 -6.94
N ALA A 218 3.38 -19.94 -7.02
CA ALA A 218 3.32 -18.48 -7.05
C ALA A 218 3.41 -17.82 -5.65
N HIS A 219 3.17 -18.61 -4.58
CA HIS A 219 3.20 -18.10 -3.20
C HIS A 219 4.17 -18.85 -2.28
N GLU A 220 4.75 -19.94 -2.75
CA GLU A 220 5.76 -20.70 -2.00
C GLU A 220 7.15 -20.54 -2.62
N THR A 221 7.68 -19.35 -2.59
CA THR A 221 9.12 -19.24 -2.40
C THR A 221 9.37 -19.65 -0.95
N GLY A 222 9.35 -20.95 -0.74
CA GLY A 222 9.27 -21.65 0.51
C GLY A 222 10.07 -21.02 1.63
N ARG A 223 9.50 -20.96 2.80
CA ARG A 223 10.06 -20.59 4.10
C ARG A 223 9.48 -19.31 4.73
N ASN A 224 8.36 -18.82 4.26
CA ASN A 224 7.63 -17.79 4.99
C ASN A 224 6.55 -18.43 5.88
N LEU A 225 6.26 -17.80 7.02
CA LEU A 225 5.12 -18.14 7.88
C LEU A 225 3.80 -17.87 7.17
#